data_1d98f26011eb7625a8c8bcc6232b62ca
#
_entry.id   1d98f26011eb7625a8c8bcc6232b62ca
#
_cell.length_a   1.000
_cell.length_b   1.000
_cell.length_c   1.000
_cell.angle_alpha   90.00
_cell.angle_beta   90.00
_cell.angle_gamma   90.00
#
_symmetry.space_group_name_H-M   'P 1'
#
loop_
_entity.id
_entity.type
_entity.pdbx_description
1 polymer ?
#
loop_
_entity_poly.entity_id
_entity_poly.type
_entity_poly.pdbx_seq_one_letter_code
_entity_poly.pdbx_strand_id
1 'polypeptide(L)'
;VAFAGNEETFDHTRFDVASFVGDECRGVAETIAGVDGCLYMRVRSNSESGESLSFKLRNRQTGEVRDVEGVQISFEANKAIGMPSAPFQLVVQNYYDVSITASEGGSVNVESGRYPEGTTLEVSAVPDDQYSFDEWSDGVKEADRTIVVDGDISLVANFAVTCYKLTYLLDGEVYLEETVAYGSKIAAAPAPEKEGYTFSGWEGLPEVMPAKDVTVSGSFTVNSYKLTYVVDGEVYLEETVSYGSKIAAAPAPEKEGYTFSGWEGLPEVMPAKDVTVSGSFTVNSYKLTYVVDGEVYLEETVSYGSKIAAAPAPEKEGYTFSGWEGLPEVMPAKDVTVSGSFTVNSYKLTYVVDGEVYLEETVSYGSKIAAAPAPEKEGYTFSGWEGLPEVMPAKDV
;
A
#
# COMPACT_ATOMS: atom_id res chain seq x y z
N VAL A 1 -33.30 3.92 77.96
CA VAL A 1 -32.39 3.80 76.81
C VAL A 1 -33.17 3.11 75.71
N ALA A 2 -33.16 3.67 74.53
CA ALA A 2 -33.67 3.05 73.26
C ALA A 2 -32.52 2.94 72.28
N PHE A 3 -32.54 1.92 71.43
CA PHE A 3 -31.60 1.79 70.29
C PHE A 3 -32.30 2.35 69.06
N ALA A 4 -31.71 3.32 68.43
CA ALA A 4 -32.21 3.85 67.16
C ALA A 4 -31.88 2.91 66.04
N GLY A 5 -32.85 2.63 65.14
CA GLY A 5 -32.66 1.85 63.95
C GLY A 5 -32.71 0.34 64.13
N ASN A 6 -32.79 -0.19 65.35
CA ASN A 6 -32.85 -1.63 65.59
C ASN A 6 -34.04 -2.02 66.47
N GLU A 7 -34.63 -3.19 66.22
CA GLU A 7 -35.65 -3.79 67.07
C GLU A 7 -35.09 -4.28 68.45
N GLU A 8 -33.82 -4.02 68.73
CA GLU A 8 -33.16 -4.42 69.93
C GLU A 8 -33.71 -3.55 71.08
N THR A 9 -34.52 -4.16 71.89
CA THR A 9 -35.05 -3.49 73.09
C THR A 9 -33.98 -3.43 74.20
N PHE A 10 -33.84 -2.24 74.81
CA PHE A 10 -32.91 -2.10 75.91
C PHE A 10 -33.33 -3.04 77.10
N ASP A 11 -32.44 -3.97 77.37
CA ASP A 11 -32.58 -4.87 78.54
C ASP A 11 -31.55 -4.47 79.59
N HIS A 12 -32.09 -3.91 80.72
CA HIS A 12 -31.27 -3.48 81.88
C HIS A 12 -30.50 -4.63 82.54
N THR A 13 -30.82 -5.87 82.20
CA THR A 13 -30.06 -7.02 82.72
C THR A 13 -28.82 -7.30 81.88
N ARG A 14 -28.83 -6.84 80.63
CA ARG A 14 -27.71 -7.03 79.66
C ARG A 14 -26.78 -5.82 79.57
N PHE A 15 -27.23 -4.62 79.96
CA PHE A 15 -26.46 -3.40 79.75
C PHE A 15 -26.30 -2.59 81.02
N ASP A 16 -25.12 -2.05 81.30
CA ASP A 16 -24.85 -0.97 82.25
C ASP A 16 -24.85 0.37 81.51
N VAL A 17 -25.36 1.41 82.17
CA VAL A 17 -25.28 2.79 81.67
C VAL A 17 -24.54 3.64 82.73
N ALA A 18 -23.58 4.40 82.32
CA ALA A 18 -22.82 5.29 83.17
C ALA A 18 -22.65 6.67 82.51
N SER A 19 -22.59 7.70 83.37
CA SER A 19 -22.31 9.08 82.96
C SER A 19 -20.88 9.46 83.30
N PHE A 20 -20.29 10.28 82.43
CA PHE A 20 -18.92 10.74 82.52
C PHE A 20 -18.78 12.25 82.31
N VAL A 21 -17.75 12.85 82.91
CA VAL A 21 -17.22 14.16 82.57
C VAL A 21 -15.75 13.92 82.17
N GLY A 22 -15.43 14.10 80.84
CA GLY A 22 -14.17 13.57 80.32
C GLY A 22 -14.09 12.07 80.56
N ASP A 23 -13.02 11.59 81.13
CA ASP A 23 -12.80 10.17 81.42
C ASP A 23 -13.25 9.75 82.81
N GLU A 24 -13.76 10.67 83.62
CA GLU A 24 -14.18 10.42 84.98
C GLU A 24 -15.64 9.98 85.06
N CYS A 25 -15.91 8.77 85.59
CA CYS A 25 -17.27 8.28 85.85
C CYS A 25 -17.94 9.06 86.96
N ARG A 26 -19.07 9.67 86.62
CA ARG A 26 -19.85 10.53 87.53
C ARG A 26 -21.10 9.87 88.15
N GLY A 27 -21.48 8.75 87.57
CA GLY A 27 -22.60 7.97 88.05
C GLY A 27 -22.84 6.72 87.21
N VAL A 28 -23.35 5.68 87.81
CA VAL A 28 -23.80 4.44 87.15
C VAL A 28 -25.30 4.29 87.43
N ALA A 29 -25.99 3.87 86.40
CA ALA A 29 -27.42 3.68 86.46
C ALA A 29 -27.78 2.41 87.23
N GLU A 30 -28.81 2.50 88.05
CA GLU A 30 -29.36 1.42 88.92
C GLU A 30 -30.84 1.19 88.54
N THR A 31 -31.33 -0.01 88.75
CA THR A 31 -32.77 -0.33 88.61
C THR A 31 -33.60 0.32 89.66
N ILE A 32 -34.79 0.74 89.32
CA ILE A 32 -35.78 1.28 90.32
C ILE A 32 -36.72 0.15 90.72
N ALA A 33 -36.77 -0.10 91.98
CA ALA A 33 -37.67 -1.13 92.55
C ALA A 33 -39.15 -0.82 92.22
N GLY A 34 -39.82 -1.74 91.54
CA GLY A 34 -41.23 -1.62 91.14
C GLY A 34 -41.50 -0.80 89.86
N VAL A 35 -40.46 -0.41 89.11
CA VAL A 35 -40.61 0.30 87.84
C VAL A 35 -39.80 -0.44 86.79
N ASP A 36 -40.46 -1.14 85.87
CA ASP A 36 -39.83 -1.83 84.81
C ASP A 36 -39.39 -0.86 83.70
N GLY A 37 -38.21 -1.18 83.04
CA GLY A 37 -37.73 -0.46 81.92
C GLY A 37 -37.09 0.91 82.17
N CYS A 38 -37.02 1.35 83.40
CA CYS A 38 -36.39 2.61 83.79
C CYS A 38 -35.16 2.37 84.68
N LEU A 39 -34.16 3.14 84.49
CA LEU A 39 -32.97 3.21 85.32
C LEU A 39 -32.89 4.55 86.00
N TYR A 40 -32.43 4.56 87.25
CA TYR A 40 -32.10 5.77 88.01
C TYR A 40 -30.58 5.94 88.01
N MET A 41 -30.14 7.16 87.77
CA MET A 41 -28.73 7.49 87.83
C MET A 41 -28.51 8.73 88.66
N ARG A 42 -27.70 8.60 89.68
CA ARG A 42 -27.26 9.75 90.50
C ARG A 42 -25.92 10.20 89.95
N VAL A 43 -25.89 11.34 89.25
CA VAL A 43 -24.66 11.96 88.76
C VAL A 43 -24.12 12.88 89.87
N ARG A 44 -22.83 12.77 90.14
CA ARG A 44 -22.14 13.59 91.12
C ARG A 44 -21.07 14.44 90.40
N SER A 45 -20.90 15.69 90.86
CA SER A 45 -19.91 16.60 90.35
C SER A 45 -19.32 17.41 91.50
N ASN A 46 -18.12 17.92 91.30
CA ASN A 46 -17.46 18.87 92.17
C ASN A 46 -17.81 20.32 91.80
N SER A 47 -18.56 20.53 90.73
CA SER A 47 -19.05 21.81 90.25
C SER A 47 -20.55 21.94 90.51
N GLU A 48 -21.02 23.18 90.74
CA GLU A 48 -22.44 23.42 90.88
C GLU A 48 -23.24 23.36 89.61
N SER A 49 -22.57 23.66 88.43
CA SER A 49 -23.18 23.60 87.10
C SER A 49 -22.15 23.70 86.04
N GLY A 50 -22.55 23.42 84.78
CA GLY A 50 -21.78 23.69 83.50
C GLY A 50 -20.91 22.55 83.03
N GLU A 51 -20.75 21.45 83.73
CA GLU A 51 -20.06 20.29 83.24
C GLU A 51 -20.92 19.55 82.17
N SER A 52 -20.36 19.24 81.02
CA SER A 52 -21.03 18.45 79.98
C SER A 52 -20.93 16.97 80.30
N LEU A 53 -22.07 16.31 80.41
CA LEU A 53 -22.15 14.88 80.64
C LEU A 53 -22.18 14.10 79.35
N SER A 54 -21.32 13.11 79.26
CA SER A 54 -21.37 12.04 78.26
C SER A 54 -21.86 10.75 78.92
N PHE A 55 -22.37 9.84 78.10
CA PHE A 55 -22.92 8.58 78.57
C PHE A 55 -22.26 7.42 77.79
N LYS A 56 -22.02 6.31 78.53
CA LYS A 56 -21.50 5.07 77.91
C LYS A 56 -22.42 3.91 78.26
N LEU A 57 -22.63 3.04 77.32
CA LEU A 57 -23.37 1.81 77.48
C LEU A 57 -22.37 0.65 77.41
N ARG A 58 -22.39 -0.22 78.43
CA ARG A 58 -21.56 -1.42 78.50
C ARG A 58 -22.44 -2.65 78.39
N ASN A 59 -22.15 -3.51 77.39
CA ASN A 59 -22.73 -4.83 77.31
C ASN A 59 -22.11 -5.74 78.41
N ARG A 60 -22.90 -6.29 79.29
CA ARG A 60 -22.43 -7.14 80.40
C ARG A 60 -21.92 -8.50 79.92
N GLN A 61 -22.40 -9.01 78.79
CA GLN A 61 -22.03 -10.32 78.32
C GLN A 61 -20.67 -10.25 77.47
N THR A 62 -20.56 -9.25 76.63
CA THR A 62 -19.38 -9.10 75.76
C THR A 62 -18.31 -8.21 76.35
N GLY A 63 -18.67 -7.37 77.33
CA GLY A 63 -17.79 -6.34 77.88
C GLY A 63 -17.59 -5.12 76.97
N GLU A 64 -18.24 -5.09 75.83
CA GLU A 64 -18.16 -4.00 74.88
C GLU A 64 -18.75 -2.74 75.47
N VAL A 65 -18.04 -1.62 75.30
CA VAL A 65 -18.48 -0.29 75.74
C VAL A 65 -18.71 0.56 74.49
N ARG A 66 -19.93 1.14 74.46
CA ARG A 66 -20.32 2.08 73.38
C ARG A 66 -20.60 3.44 73.96
N ASP A 67 -20.15 4.49 73.27
CA ASP A 67 -20.50 5.85 73.61
C ASP A 67 -21.98 6.12 73.23
N VAL A 68 -22.71 6.87 74.04
CA VAL A 68 -24.05 7.35 73.69
C VAL A 68 -23.86 8.73 73.04
N GLU A 69 -23.90 8.79 71.75
CA GLU A 69 -23.67 10.03 71.00
C GLU A 69 -24.99 10.84 70.89
N GLY A 70 -24.88 12.12 70.57
CA GLY A 70 -26.04 13.00 70.32
C GLY A 70 -26.76 13.49 71.58
N VAL A 71 -26.29 13.09 72.76
CA VAL A 71 -26.87 13.55 74.03
C VAL A 71 -25.95 14.58 74.66
N GLN A 72 -26.47 15.79 74.81
CA GLN A 72 -25.77 16.88 75.48
C GLN A 72 -26.58 17.29 76.71
N ILE A 73 -26.12 16.90 77.88
CA ILE A 73 -26.69 17.30 79.16
C ILE A 73 -25.64 18.05 79.97
N SER A 74 -25.96 19.26 80.41
CA SER A 74 -25.11 19.99 81.33
C SER A 74 -25.55 19.65 82.78
N PHE A 75 -24.55 19.33 83.57
CA PHE A 75 -24.77 19.11 85.03
C PHE A 75 -25.21 20.39 85.68
N GLU A 76 -26.22 20.26 86.55
CA GLU A 76 -26.71 21.30 87.43
C GLU A 76 -27.11 20.65 88.80
N ALA A 77 -26.51 21.15 89.84
CA ALA A 77 -26.74 20.59 91.20
C ALA A 77 -28.23 20.63 91.61
N ASN A 78 -28.67 19.50 92.12
CA ASN A 78 -30.09 19.32 92.59
C ASN A 78 -31.14 19.33 91.48
N LYS A 79 -30.72 19.28 90.22
CA LYS A 79 -31.61 19.17 89.05
C LYS A 79 -31.92 17.70 88.76
N ALA A 80 -33.19 17.39 88.62
CA ALA A 80 -33.63 16.09 88.10
C ALA A 80 -33.93 16.20 86.62
N ILE A 81 -33.49 15.23 85.85
CA ILE A 81 -33.77 15.14 84.42
C ILE A 81 -34.54 13.83 84.17
N GLY A 82 -35.80 13.97 83.83
CA GLY A 82 -36.74 12.86 83.68
C GLY A 82 -37.36 12.45 85.05
N MET A 83 -38.44 11.74 84.99
CA MET A 83 -39.16 11.15 86.19
C MET A 83 -39.57 9.73 85.78
N PRO A 84 -39.83 8.83 86.75
CA PRO A 84 -40.28 7.47 86.45
C PRO A 84 -41.49 7.38 85.48
N SER A 85 -42.38 8.38 85.55
CA SER A 85 -43.56 8.50 84.71
C SER A 85 -43.27 9.14 83.30
N ALA A 86 -42.09 9.79 83.13
CA ALA A 86 -41.62 10.44 81.94
C ALA A 86 -40.07 10.42 81.91
N PRO A 87 -39.47 9.25 81.72
CA PRO A 87 -38.02 9.09 81.79
C PRO A 87 -37.34 9.84 80.69
N PHE A 88 -36.14 10.38 80.97
CA PHE A 88 -35.26 10.86 79.92
C PHE A 88 -34.79 9.68 79.06
N GLN A 89 -34.98 9.80 77.76
CA GLN A 89 -34.61 8.75 76.83
C GLN A 89 -33.17 8.98 76.36
N LEU A 90 -32.31 7.99 76.56
CA LEU A 90 -31.01 7.90 75.92
C LEU A 90 -31.19 7.04 74.70
N VAL A 91 -30.93 7.61 73.56
CA VAL A 91 -30.99 6.90 72.24
C VAL A 91 -29.55 6.52 71.85
N VAL A 92 -29.33 5.25 71.78
CA VAL A 92 -28.05 4.75 71.28
C VAL A 92 -28.16 4.65 69.77
N GLN A 93 -27.38 5.46 69.06
CA GLN A 93 -27.29 5.47 67.64
C GLN A 93 -26.16 4.53 67.25
N ASN A 94 -26.42 3.59 66.36
CA ASN A 94 -25.34 2.84 65.70
C ASN A 94 -24.68 3.73 64.65
N TYR A 95 -23.38 3.59 64.51
CA TYR A 95 -22.58 4.28 63.46
C TYR A 95 -21.78 3.26 62.73
N TYR A 96 -21.75 3.44 61.46
CA TYR A 96 -20.99 2.57 60.55
C TYR A 96 -19.91 3.36 59.83
N ASP A 97 -18.81 2.68 59.51
CA ASP A 97 -17.73 3.25 58.75
C ASP A 97 -18.09 3.18 57.27
N VAL A 98 -18.15 4.36 56.62
CA VAL A 98 -18.43 4.52 55.23
C VAL A 98 -17.16 5.01 54.53
N SER A 99 -16.64 4.21 53.64
CA SER A 99 -15.49 4.53 52.77
C SER A 99 -15.96 4.57 51.34
N ILE A 100 -16.12 5.75 50.77
CA ILE A 100 -16.48 5.97 49.36
C ILE A 100 -15.35 6.78 48.74
N THR A 101 -14.67 6.16 47.79
CA THR A 101 -13.49 6.74 47.16
C THR A 101 -13.60 6.68 45.64
N ALA A 102 -12.73 7.40 44.95
CA ALA A 102 -12.61 7.39 43.51
C ALA A 102 -11.26 6.78 43.07
N SER A 103 -11.24 6.06 41.97
CA SER A 103 -9.99 5.72 41.28
C SER A 103 -9.42 6.97 40.60
N GLU A 104 -8.28 6.84 39.91
CA GLU A 104 -7.75 7.90 39.03
C GLU A 104 -8.78 8.25 37.95
N GLY A 105 -8.92 9.55 37.64
CA GLY A 105 -9.77 10.06 36.58
C GLY A 105 -11.15 10.56 37.01
N GLY A 106 -11.36 10.76 38.31
CA GLY A 106 -12.60 11.38 38.79
C GLY A 106 -12.65 11.56 40.31
N SER A 107 -13.79 11.99 40.80
CA SER A 107 -14.05 12.24 42.20
C SER A 107 -15.44 11.75 42.60
N VAL A 108 -15.69 11.71 43.91
CA VAL A 108 -17.01 11.44 44.51
C VAL A 108 -17.41 12.61 45.38
N ASN A 109 -18.72 12.86 45.49
CA ASN A 109 -19.30 14.00 46.25
C ASN A 109 -19.48 13.75 47.73
N VAL A 110 -19.25 12.52 48.22
CA VAL A 110 -19.47 12.12 49.63
C VAL A 110 -18.11 11.91 50.29
N GLU A 111 -17.94 12.48 51.47
CA GLU A 111 -16.75 12.27 52.30
C GLU A 111 -16.85 10.92 53.03
N SER A 112 -15.73 10.20 53.10
CA SER A 112 -15.61 8.98 53.91
C SER A 112 -15.59 9.33 55.37
N GLY A 113 -16.28 8.54 56.20
CA GLY A 113 -16.38 8.82 57.64
C GLY A 113 -17.35 7.89 58.36
N ARG A 114 -17.67 8.24 59.62
CA ARG A 114 -18.67 7.51 60.40
C ARG A 114 -20.04 8.17 60.26
N TYR A 115 -21.01 7.41 59.84
CA TYR A 115 -22.39 7.86 59.62
C TYR A 115 -23.37 7.10 60.55
N PRO A 116 -24.41 7.78 61.02
CA PRO A 116 -25.46 7.12 61.79
C PRO A 116 -26.18 6.08 60.91
N GLU A 117 -26.62 4.99 61.54
CA GLU A 117 -27.52 4.01 60.91
C GLU A 117 -28.78 4.69 60.37
N GLY A 118 -29.22 4.31 59.17
CA GLY A 118 -30.37 4.90 58.48
C GLY A 118 -30.11 6.21 57.80
N THR A 119 -28.83 6.72 57.78
CA THR A 119 -28.46 7.87 56.99
C THR A 119 -28.59 7.53 55.51
N THR A 120 -29.25 8.41 54.77
CA THR A 120 -29.36 8.31 53.31
C THR A 120 -28.30 9.19 52.68
N LEU A 121 -27.44 8.62 51.83
CA LEU A 121 -26.37 9.30 51.13
C LEU A 121 -26.71 9.33 49.64
N GLU A 122 -26.77 10.52 49.03
CA GLU A 122 -26.84 10.73 47.59
C GLU A 122 -25.40 10.80 47.06
N VAL A 123 -25.00 9.73 46.40
CA VAL A 123 -23.62 9.54 45.95
C VAL A 123 -23.53 9.72 44.44
N SER A 124 -22.64 10.59 44.01
CA SER A 124 -22.35 10.85 42.57
C SER A 124 -20.88 10.63 42.25
N ALA A 125 -20.62 9.90 41.22
CA ALA A 125 -19.28 9.75 40.62
C ALA A 125 -19.11 10.78 39.52
N VAL A 126 -18.16 11.70 39.66
CA VAL A 126 -17.91 12.81 38.72
C VAL A 126 -16.61 12.57 38.01
N PRO A 127 -16.62 12.26 36.69
CA PRO A 127 -15.41 12.07 35.92
C PRO A 127 -14.67 13.39 35.68
N ASP A 128 -13.35 13.32 35.64
CA ASP A 128 -12.48 14.40 35.20
C ASP A 128 -12.54 14.51 33.66
N ASP A 129 -11.95 15.60 33.13
CA ASP A 129 -11.79 15.76 31.69
C ASP A 129 -11.07 14.54 31.04
N GLN A 130 -11.62 14.04 29.95
CA GLN A 130 -11.09 12.90 29.21
C GLN A 130 -11.24 11.53 29.91
N TYR A 131 -12.06 11.49 30.96
CA TYR A 131 -12.47 10.24 31.61
C TYR A 131 -13.98 10.07 31.51
N SER A 132 -14.44 8.86 31.71
CA SER A 132 -15.84 8.49 31.86
C SER A 132 -16.00 7.57 33.07
N PHE A 133 -17.12 7.70 33.77
CA PHE A 133 -17.46 6.73 34.80
C PHE A 133 -17.68 5.35 34.15
N ASP A 134 -17.05 4.32 34.69
CA ASP A 134 -17.19 2.93 34.22
C ASP A 134 -18.21 2.17 35.10
N GLU A 135 -17.87 1.95 36.37
CA GLU A 135 -18.75 1.28 37.33
C GLU A 135 -18.28 1.52 38.77
N TRP A 136 -19.19 1.33 39.73
CA TRP A 136 -18.82 1.18 41.11
C TRP A 136 -18.19 -0.19 41.37
N SER A 137 -17.38 -0.32 42.44
CA SER A 137 -16.71 -1.57 42.81
C SER A 137 -17.65 -2.75 43.09
N ASP A 138 -18.94 -2.48 43.29
CA ASP A 138 -20.01 -3.47 43.44
C ASP A 138 -20.74 -3.82 42.14
N GLY A 139 -20.26 -3.29 40.97
CA GLY A 139 -20.76 -3.57 39.63
C GLY A 139 -21.94 -2.70 39.19
N VAL A 140 -22.34 -1.69 39.98
CA VAL A 140 -23.39 -0.73 39.60
C VAL A 140 -22.84 0.26 38.58
N LYS A 141 -23.59 0.47 37.48
CA LYS A 141 -23.16 1.31 36.34
C LYS A 141 -23.78 2.70 36.28
N GLU A 142 -24.72 2.99 37.19
CA GLU A 142 -25.29 4.32 37.37
C GLU A 142 -24.32 5.16 38.19
N ALA A 143 -23.85 6.30 37.62
CA ALA A 143 -22.93 7.21 38.32
C ALA A 143 -23.55 7.81 39.58
N ASP A 144 -24.84 8.12 39.53
CA ASP A 144 -25.61 8.66 40.66
C ASP A 144 -26.41 7.53 41.31
N ARG A 145 -26.29 7.43 42.62
CA ARG A 145 -27.01 6.41 43.41
C ARG A 145 -27.30 6.87 44.80
N THR A 146 -28.36 6.32 45.39
CA THR A 146 -28.73 6.51 46.76
C THR A 146 -28.32 5.30 47.59
N ILE A 147 -27.65 5.52 48.71
CA ILE A 147 -27.20 4.48 49.63
C ILE A 147 -27.79 4.75 51.01
N VAL A 148 -28.38 3.74 51.64
CA VAL A 148 -28.81 3.80 53.04
C VAL A 148 -27.75 3.09 53.87
N VAL A 149 -27.26 3.76 54.91
CA VAL A 149 -26.24 3.23 55.81
C VAL A 149 -26.90 2.26 56.82
N ASP A 150 -26.75 0.97 56.58
CA ASP A 150 -27.24 -0.15 57.40
C ASP A 150 -26.11 -1.08 57.89
N GLY A 151 -24.86 -0.76 57.55
CA GLY A 151 -23.64 -1.46 57.88
C GLY A 151 -22.42 -0.68 57.38
N ASP A 152 -21.22 -1.25 57.59
CA ASP A 152 -19.99 -0.70 57.05
C ASP A 152 -20.02 -0.78 55.52
N ILE A 153 -19.66 0.32 54.84
CA ILE A 153 -19.70 0.46 53.37
C ILE A 153 -18.31 0.76 52.87
N SER A 154 -17.89 0.01 51.85
CA SER A 154 -16.66 0.26 51.11
C SER A 154 -16.95 0.25 49.62
N LEU A 155 -16.87 1.40 48.94
CA LEU A 155 -17.14 1.58 47.53
C LEU A 155 -16.04 2.39 46.87
N VAL A 156 -15.71 2.00 45.65
CA VAL A 156 -14.80 2.74 44.79
C VAL A 156 -15.53 3.05 43.47
N ALA A 157 -15.54 4.31 43.08
CA ALA A 157 -15.95 4.73 41.75
C ALA A 157 -14.80 4.50 40.80
N ASN A 158 -14.99 3.65 39.78
CA ASN A 158 -13.98 3.37 38.75
C ASN A 158 -14.24 4.25 37.54
N PHE A 159 -13.16 4.83 37.00
CA PHE A 159 -13.20 5.66 35.82
C PHE A 159 -12.29 5.08 34.76
N ALA A 160 -12.70 5.21 33.47
CA ALA A 160 -11.95 4.79 32.32
C ALA A 160 -11.58 5.99 31.46
N VAL A 161 -10.39 5.95 30.83
CA VAL A 161 -9.97 6.98 29.86
C VAL A 161 -10.91 6.97 28.66
N THR A 162 -11.40 8.14 28.26
CA THR A 162 -12.25 8.29 27.09
C THR A 162 -11.50 7.88 25.83
N CYS A 163 -12.13 7.06 25.00
CA CYS A 163 -11.59 6.62 23.74
C CYS A 163 -12.20 7.40 22.58
N TYR A 164 -11.37 7.65 21.55
CA TYR A 164 -11.76 8.36 20.34
C TYR A 164 -11.49 7.49 19.10
N LYS A 165 -12.23 7.73 18.04
CA LYS A 165 -12.10 7.00 16.78
C LYS A 165 -10.91 7.53 16.00
N LEU A 166 -10.06 6.61 15.51
CA LEU A 166 -9.00 6.87 14.55
C LEU A 166 -9.36 6.16 13.24
N THR A 167 -9.60 6.95 12.22
CA THR A 167 -10.01 6.47 10.89
C THR A 167 -8.90 6.72 9.89
N TYR A 168 -8.44 5.67 9.21
CA TYR A 168 -7.50 5.75 8.09
C TYR A 168 -8.28 5.70 6.78
N LEU A 169 -8.08 6.71 5.93
CA LEU A 169 -8.62 6.77 4.57
C LEU A 169 -7.53 6.49 3.55
N LEU A 170 -7.79 5.59 2.63
CA LEU A 170 -6.92 5.28 1.49
C LEU A 170 -7.65 5.64 0.18
N ASP A 171 -7.08 6.54 -0.60
CA ASP A 171 -7.71 7.09 -1.80
C ASP A 171 -9.14 7.63 -1.56
N GLY A 172 -9.41 8.09 -0.32
CA GLY A 172 -10.71 8.63 0.10
C GLY A 172 -11.71 7.60 0.66
N GLU A 173 -11.40 6.31 0.62
CA GLU A 173 -12.23 5.24 1.18
C GLU A 173 -11.68 4.78 2.53
N VAL A 174 -12.56 4.30 3.42
CA VAL A 174 -12.15 3.79 4.74
C VAL A 174 -11.31 2.52 4.57
N TYR A 175 -10.05 2.61 5.00
CA TYR A 175 -9.12 1.49 5.01
C TYR A 175 -9.12 0.74 6.35
N LEU A 176 -9.10 1.49 7.47
CA LEU A 176 -9.07 0.96 8.83
C LEU A 176 -9.73 1.95 9.78
N GLU A 177 -10.49 1.42 10.76
CA GLU A 177 -10.99 2.17 11.91
C GLU A 177 -10.57 1.46 13.19
N GLU A 178 -10.10 2.23 14.14
CA GLU A 178 -9.76 1.73 15.47
C GLU A 178 -10.20 2.73 16.56
N THR A 179 -10.35 2.25 17.76
CA THR A 179 -10.70 3.07 18.93
C THR A 179 -9.47 3.15 19.83
N VAL A 180 -9.01 4.37 20.10
CA VAL A 180 -7.77 4.65 20.82
C VAL A 180 -8.05 5.54 22.03
N ALA A 181 -7.51 5.17 23.18
CA ALA A 181 -7.68 5.95 24.40
C ALA A 181 -6.94 7.30 24.29
N TYR A 182 -7.55 8.35 24.81
CA TYR A 182 -6.95 9.68 24.91
C TYR A 182 -5.52 9.63 25.49
N GLY A 183 -4.61 10.39 24.90
CA GLY A 183 -3.22 10.47 25.34
C GLY A 183 -2.35 9.23 25.02
N SER A 184 -2.94 8.15 24.52
CA SER A 184 -2.17 6.98 24.09
C SER A 184 -1.32 7.28 22.89
N LYS A 185 -0.11 6.73 22.85
CA LYS A 185 0.78 6.83 21.69
C LYS A 185 0.19 6.04 20.53
N ILE A 186 0.15 6.66 19.35
CA ILE A 186 -0.38 6.05 18.14
C ILE A 186 0.77 5.47 17.31
N ALA A 187 0.64 4.20 16.92
CA ALA A 187 1.48 3.59 15.90
C ALA A 187 0.76 3.72 14.54
N ALA A 188 1.49 4.09 13.49
CA ALA A 188 0.91 4.13 12.15
C ALA A 188 0.41 2.74 11.73
N ALA A 189 -0.74 2.70 11.07
CA ALA A 189 -1.20 1.48 10.40
C ALA A 189 -0.16 0.99 9.38
N PRO A 190 -0.04 -0.33 9.16
CA PRO A 190 0.85 -0.87 8.14
C PRO A 190 0.59 -0.22 6.78
N ALA A 191 1.67 0.04 6.02
CA ALA A 191 1.56 0.57 4.69
C ALA A 191 0.85 -0.45 3.77
N PRO A 192 -0.23 -0.08 3.08
CA PRO A 192 -0.86 -0.96 2.11
C PRO A 192 0.05 -1.14 0.89
N GLU A 193 0.00 -2.32 0.27
CA GLU A 193 0.74 -2.63 -0.96
C GLU A 193 -0.21 -2.72 -2.14
N LYS A 194 0.21 -2.16 -3.29
CA LYS A 194 -0.52 -2.22 -4.56
C LYS A 194 0.47 -2.27 -5.71
N GLU A 195 0.40 -3.34 -6.50
CA GLU A 195 1.29 -3.53 -7.64
C GLU A 195 1.24 -2.34 -8.60
N GLY A 196 2.41 -1.85 -8.99
CA GLY A 196 2.55 -0.72 -9.90
C GLY A 196 2.25 0.65 -9.29
N TYR A 197 2.08 0.74 -7.97
CA TYR A 197 1.84 1.98 -7.26
C TYR A 197 2.79 2.14 -6.07
N THR A 198 3.02 3.37 -5.67
CA THR A 198 3.75 3.73 -4.46
C THR A 198 2.79 4.40 -3.48
N PHE A 199 2.76 3.90 -2.25
CA PHE A 199 1.98 4.52 -1.18
C PHE A 199 2.64 5.81 -0.71
N SER A 200 1.85 6.90 -0.56
CA SER A 200 2.34 8.24 -0.17
C SER A 200 2.76 8.37 1.30
N GLY A 201 2.37 7.40 2.14
CA GLY A 201 2.42 7.51 3.59
C GLY A 201 1.10 8.00 4.19
N TRP A 202 0.97 7.88 5.51
CA TRP A 202 -0.18 8.39 6.26
C TRP A 202 0.04 9.84 6.64
N GLU A 203 -0.82 10.75 6.16
CA GLU A 203 -0.79 12.19 6.46
C GLU A 203 -1.80 12.52 7.56
N GLY A 204 -1.41 13.43 8.46
CA GLY A 204 -2.26 13.89 9.55
C GLY A 204 -2.28 12.98 10.78
N LEU A 205 -1.40 11.98 10.88
CA LEU A 205 -1.30 11.10 12.03
C LEU A 205 -0.62 11.82 13.20
N PRO A 206 -1.32 12.02 14.34
CA PRO A 206 -0.71 12.62 15.53
C PRO A 206 0.16 11.60 16.28
N GLU A 207 1.11 12.06 17.10
CA GLU A 207 1.93 11.17 17.95
C GLU A 207 1.12 10.50 19.05
N VAL A 208 0.13 11.24 19.60
CA VAL A 208 -0.75 10.77 20.68
C VAL A 208 -2.21 11.10 20.33
N MET A 209 -3.14 10.28 20.83
CA MET A 209 -4.56 10.47 20.57
C MET A 209 -5.08 11.75 21.23
N PRO A 210 -5.58 12.73 20.46
CA PRO A 210 -6.17 13.94 21.01
C PRO A 210 -7.58 13.68 21.54
N ALA A 211 -8.15 14.68 22.25
CA ALA A 211 -9.51 14.64 22.79
C ALA A 211 -10.59 14.82 21.70
N LYS A 212 -10.46 14.12 20.59
CA LYS A 212 -11.42 14.13 19.46
C LYS A 212 -11.11 13.00 18.49
N ASP A 213 -12.08 12.66 17.69
CA ASP A 213 -11.87 11.74 16.55
C ASP A 213 -10.85 12.30 15.56
N VAL A 214 -10.05 11.41 15.00
CA VAL A 214 -8.97 11.72 14.05
C VAL A 214 -9.22 10.98 12.76
N THR A 215 -9.04 11.69 11.64
CA THR A 215 -9.01 11.10 10.31
C THR A 215 -7.62 11.32 9.71
N VAL A 216 -7.02 10.26 9.24
CA VAL A 216 -5.70 10.20 8.61
C VAL A 216 -5.89 9.79 7.17
N SER A 217 -5.17 10.38 6.23
CA SER A 217 -5.29 10.07 4.82
C SER A 217 -3.99 9.54 4.23
N GLY A 218 -4.12 8.65 3.28
CA GLY A 218 -3.05 8.16 2.44
C GLY A 218 -3.56 7.94 1.04
N SER A 219 -2.67 7.89 0.07
CA SER A 219 -3.03 7.69 -1.33
C SER A 219 -1.97 6.87 -2.06
N PHE A 220 -2.36 6.30 -3.20
CA PHE A 220 -1.45 5.65 -4.10
C PHE A 220 -1.09 6.55 -5.27
N THR A 221 0.20 6.61 -5.60
CA THR A 221 0.71 7.22 -6.82
C THR A 221 1.11 6.13 -7.80
N VAL A 222 0.64 6.22 -9.06
CA VAL A 222 1.00 5.27 -10.11
C VAL A 222 2.49 5.40 -10.44
N ASN A 223 3.19 4.27 -10.48
CA ASN A 223 4.60 4.21 -10.87
C ASN A 223 4.75 4.26 -12.39
N SER A 224 5.87 4.74 -12.85
CA SER A 224 6.25 4.70 -14.26
C SER A 224 7.48 3.85 -14.44
N TYR A 225 7.55 3.15 -15.58
CA TYR A 225 8.60 2.21 -15.92
C TYR A 225 9.18 2.55 -17.28
N LYS A 226 10.43 2.14 -17.52
CA LYS A 226 11.14 2.38 -18.77
C LYS A 226 10.69 1.37 -19.83
N LEU A 227 10.36 1.88 -21.02
CA LEU A 227 10.13 1.11 -22.23
C LEU A 227 11.26 1.42 -23.20
N THR A 228 12.07 0.41 -23.51
CA THR A 228 13.24 0.53 -24.37
C THR A 228 13.02 -0.27 -25.66
N TYR A 229 13.11 0.39 -26.82
CA TYR A 229 13.10 -0.23 -28.13
C TYR A 229 14.54 -0.44 -28.60
N VAL A 230 14.86 -1.65 -29.04
CA VAL A 230 16.19 -2.06 -29.47
C VAL A 230 16.10 -2.59 -30.91
N VAL A 231 16.99 -2.15 -31.80
CA VAL A 231 17.08 -2.61 -33.19
C VAL A 231 18.49 -3.13 -33.43
N ASP A 232 18.60 -4.37 -33.90
CA ASP A 232 19.89 -5.06 -34.15
C ASP A 232 20.85 -5.01 -32.94
N GLY A 233 20.28 -4.93 -31.68
CA GLY A 233 21.05 -4.86 -30.43
C GLY A 233 21.39 -3.45 -29.94
N GLU A 234 21.08 -2.41 -30.72
CA GLU A 234 21.32 -1.01 -30.35
C GLU A 234 20.00 -0.34 -29.90
N VAL A 235 20.09 0.56 -28.92
CA VAL A 235 18.92 1.32 -28.46
C VAL A 235 18.45 2.28 -29.53
N TYR A 236 17.20 2.10 -29.96
CA TYR A 236 16.54 2.95 -30.94
C TYR A 236 15.75 4.09 -30.28
N LEU A 237 14.97 3.77 -29.20
CA LEU A 237 14.12 4.72 -28.49
C LEU A 237 13.97 4.27 -27.04
N GLU A 238 13.96 5.25 -26.11
CA GLU A 238 13.57 5.03 -24.71
C GLU A 238 12.47 6.00 -24.34
N GLU A 239 11.46 5.51 -23.63
CA GLU A 239 10.37 6.31 -23.10
C GLU A 239 9.99 5.83 -21.71
N THR A 240 9.33 6.69 -20.93
CA THR A 240 8.82 6.36 -19.60
C THR A 240 7.30 6.30 -19.67
N VAL A 241 6.73 5.17 -19.28
CA VAL A 241 5.30 4.87 -19.41
C VAL A 241 4.74 4.49 -18.05
N SER A 242 3.60 5.08 -17.67
CA SER A 242 2.94 4.75 -16.41
C SER A 242 2.37 3.33 -16.44
N TYR A 243 2.46 2.65 -15.31
CA TYR A 243 1.86 1.33 -15.10
C TYR A 243 0.39 1.28 -15.58
N GLY A 244 0.04 0.21 -16.27
CA GLY A 244 -1.32 -0.02 -16.76
C GLY A 244 -1.72 0.84 -17.98
N SER A 245 -0.87 1.79 -18.42
CA SER A 245 -1.15 2.58 -19.62
C SER A 245 -1.03 1.73 -20.87
N LYS A 246 -1.93 1.94 -21.83
CA LYS A 246 -1.88 1.29 -23.12
C LYS A 246 -0.65 1.77 -23.91
N ILE A 247 0.09 0.84 -24.49
CA ILE A 247 1.30 1.11 -25.26
C ILE A 247 0.96 1.12 -26.75
N ALA A 248 1.37 2.18 -27.44
CA ALA A 248 1.42 2.21 -28.91
C ALA A 248 2.82 1.82 -29.38
N ALA A 249 2.91 1.01 -30.42
CA ALA A 249 4.21 0.67 -31.00
C ALA A 249 4.94 1.92 -31.51
N ALA A 250 6.24 2.00 -31.26
CA ALA A 250 7.08 3.00 -31.88
C ALA A 250 7.04 2.90 -33.43
N PRO A 251 7.21 4.01 -34.16
CA PRO A 251 7.35 3.97 -35.62
C PRO A 251 8.45 2.98 -36.04
N ALA A 252 8.18 2.23 -37.11
CA ALA A 252 9.16 1.34 -37.68
C ALA A 252 10.38 2.14 -38.20
N PRO A 253 11.61 1.78 -37.81
CA PRO A 253 12.80 2.41 -38.38
C PRO A 253 12.95 2.03 -39.86
N GLU A 254 13.53 2.94 -40.66
CA GLU A 254 13.82 2.72 -42.08
C GLU A 254 15.30 2.54 -42.27
N LYS A 255 15.68 1.58 -43.15
CA LYS A 255 17.07 1.31 -43.54
C LYS A 255 17.08 0.84 -45.00
N GLU A 256 17.80 1.60 -45.84
CA GLU A 256 17.89 1.29 -47.29
C GLU A 256 18.39 -0.13 -47.52
N GLY A 257 17.70 -0.87 -48.36
CA GLY A 257 18.06 -2.25 -48.71
C GLY A 257 17.70 -3.30 -47.69
N TYR A 258 16.96 -2.92 -46.63
CA TYR A 258 16.54 -3.81 -45.56
C TYR A 258 15.03 -3.68 -45.30
N THR A 259 14.46 -4.74 -44.80
CA THR A 259 13.08 -4.76 -44.30
C THR A 259 13.10 -4.95 -42.79
N PHE A 260 12.38 -4.07 -42.04
CA PHE A 260 12.22 -4.19 -40.60
C PHE A 260 11.28 -5.35 -40.25
N SER A 261 11.68 -6.23 -39.32
CA SER A 261 10.93 -7.44 -38.95
C SER A 261 9.65 -7.16 -38.13
N GLY A 262 9.50 -5.93 -37.63
CA GLY A 262 8.49 -5.58 -36.63
C GLY A 262 9.01 -5.60 -35.19
N TRP A 263 8.22 -5.11 -34.29
CA TRP A 263 8.54 -5.09 -32.85
C TRP A 263 8.11 -6.39 -32.17
N GLU A 264 9.03 -7.08 -31.51
CA GLU A 264 8.79 -8.30 -30.72
C GLU A 264 8.83 -8.00 -29.23
N GLY A 265 7.93 -8.63 -28.45
CA GLY A 265 7.88 -8.47 -27.01
C GLY A 265 7.16 -7.21 -26.53
N LEU A 266 6.45 -6.48 -27.39
CA LEU A 266 5.65 -5.31 -27.04
C LEU A 266 4.37 -5.75 -26.30
N PRO A 267 4.18 -5.39 -25.01
CA PRO A 267 2.94 -5.70 -24.32
C PRO A 267 1.82 -4.71 -24.70
N GLU A 268 0.55 -5.11 -24.50
CA GLU A 268 -0.58 -4.21 -24.72
C GLU A 268 -0.61 -3.03 -23.73
N VAL A 269 -0.23 -3.31 -22.48
CA VAL A 269 -0.20 -2.33 -21.38
C VAL A 269 1.12 -2.43 -20.62
N MET A 270 1.55 -1.32 -20.04
CA MET A 270 2.81 -1.26 -19.28
C MET A 270 2.72 -2.08 -17.99
N PRO A 271 3.55 -3.13 -17.84
CA PRO A 271 3.62 -3.91 -16.62
C PRO A 271 4.34 -3.16 -15.51
N ALA A 272 4.31 -3.72 -14.27
CA ALA A 272 5.02 -3.16 -13.11
C ALA A 272 6.53 -3.43 -13.13
N LYS A 273 7.16 -3.28 -14.29
CA LYS A 273 8.61 -3.45 -14.50
C LYS A 273 9.04 -2.81 -15.82
N ASP A 274 10.33 -2.56 -15.97
CA ASP A 274 10.92 -2.13 -17.22
C ASP A 274 10.75 -3.19 -18.31
N VAL A 275 10.53 -2.73 -19.54
CA VAL A 275 10.30 -3.56 -20.73
C VAL A 275 11.33 -3.22 -21.78
N THR A 276 11.89 -4.25 -22.41
CA THR A 276 12.70 -4.12 -23.62
C THR A 276 11.98 -4.82 -24.76
N VAL A 277 11.77 -4.09 -25.84
CA VAL A 277 11.14 -4.53 -27.08
C VAL A 277 12.24 -4.61 -28.15
N SER A 278 12.28 -5.68 -28.89
CA SER A 278 13.31 -5.87 -29.92
C SER A 278 12.73 -5.87 -31.33
N GLY A 279 13.53 -5.43 -32.28
CA GLY A 279 13.30 -5.55 -33.68
C GLY A 279 14.63 -5.76 -34.42
N SER A 280 14.56 -6.24 -35.61
CA SER A 280 15.75 -6.48 -36.42
C SER A 280 15.49 -6.12 -37.86
N PHE A 281 16.58 -5.93 -38.64
CA PHE A 281 16.54 -5.74 -40.07
C PHE A 281 16.92 -7.03 -40.80
N THR A 282 16.14 -7.37 -41.81
CA THR A 282 16.47 -8.43 -42.77
C THR A 282 16.93 -7.79 -44.06
N VAL A 283 18.08 -8.22 -44.58
CA VAL A 283 18.59 -7.73 -45.86
C VAL A 283 17.65 -8.14 -47.01
N ASN A 284 17.30 -7.20 -47.86
CA ASN A 284 16.49 -7.46 -49.04
C ASN A 284 17.34 -8.03 -50.17
N SER A 285 16.73 -8.81 -51.04
CA SER A 285 17.34 -9.29 -52.25
C SER A 285 16.62 -8.71 -53.46
N TYR A 286 17.40 -8.43 -54.49
CA TYR A 286 16.94 -7.80 -55.74
C TYR A 286 17.34 -8.64 -56.93
N LYS A 287 16.60 -8.48 -58.03
CA LYS A 287 16.83 -9.23 -59.28
C LYS A 287 17.98 -8.60 -60.04
N LEU A 288 18.93 -9.43 -60.49
CA LEU A 288 19.97 -9.08 -61.38
C LEU A 288 19.72 -9.84 -62.71
N THR A 289 19.41 -9.10 -63.78
CA THR A 289 19.08 -9.66 -65.12
C THR A 289 20.18 -9.32 -66.11
N TYR A 290 20.78 -10.33 -66.73
CA TYR A 290 21.73 -10.21 -67.84
C TYR A 290 20.97 -10.37 -69.14
N VAL A 291 21.15 -9.40 -70.03
CA VAL A 291 20.48 -9.35 -71.32
C VAL A 291 21.53 -9.32 -72.43
N VAL A 292 21.40 -10.15 -73.49
CA VAL A 292 22.30 -10.20 -74.66
C VAL A 292 21.46 -9.98 -75.92
N ASP A 293 21.85 -9.00 -76.71
CA ASP A 293 21.11 -8.60 -77.94
C ASP A 293 19.60 -8.37 -77.70
N GLY A 294 19.19 -7.94 -76.43
CA GLY A 294 17.81 -7.70 -76.06
C GLY A 294 17.06 -8.89 -75.48
N GLU A 295 17.65 -10.06 -75.47
CA GLU A 295 17.04 -11.27 -74.90
C GLU A 295 17.66 -11.59 -73.52
N VAL A 296 16.83 -12.10 -72.51
CA VAL A 296 17.31 -12.48 -71.19
C VAL A 296 18.25 -13.69 -71.35
N TYR A 297 19.50 -13.51 -70.92
CA TYR A 297 20.51 -14.55 -70.86
C TYR A 297 20.53 -15.29 -69.51
N LEU A 298 20.48 -14.52 -68.39
CA LEU A 298 20.53 -15.06 -67.04
C LEU A 298 19.79 -14.13 -66.12
N GLU A 299 19.04 -14.72 -65.14
CA GLU A 299 18.45 -14.00 -63.98
C GLU A 299 18.93 -14.65 -62.69
N GLU A 300 19.32 -13.82 -61.72
CA GLU A 300 19.69 -14.25 -60.38
C GLU A 300 19.15 -13.28 -59.37
N THR A 301 19.01 -13.76 -58.12
CA THR A 301 18.59 -12.95 -56.96
C THR A 301 19.80 -12.72 -56.08
N VAL A 302 20.14 -11.45 -55.85
CA VAL A 302 21.35 -11.05 -55.14
C VAL A 302 20.95 -10.15 -53.95
N SER A 303 21.49 -10.45 -52.79
CA SER A 303 21.22 -9.62 -51.57
C SER A 303 21.85 -8.25 -51.71
N TYR A 304 21.14 -7.23 -51.20
CA TYR A 304 21.65 -5.86 -51.15
C TYR A 304 23.06 -5.79 -50.53
N GLY A 305 23.92 -4.97 -51.16
CA GLY A 305 25.30 -4.78 -50.70
C GLY A 305 26.25 -5.93 -50.97
N SER A 306 25.75 -7.05 -51.50
CA SER A 306 26.62 -8.17 -51.88
C SER A 306 27.46 -7.81 -53.10
N LYS A 307 28.73 -8.22 -53.11
CA LYS A 307 29.62 -8.05 -54.25
C LYS A 307 29.13 -8.91 -55.41
N ILE A 308 29.04 -8.32 -56.60
CA ILE A 308 28.59 -9.01 -57.83
C ILE A 308 29.81 -9.49 -58.66
N ALA A 309 29.79 -10.76 -58.99
CA ALA A 309 30.70 -11.29 -60.01
C ALA A 309 30.01 -11.26 -61.38
N ALA A 310 30.71 -10.86 -62.44
CA ALA A 310 30.12 -10.89 -63.74
C ALA A 310 29.76 -12.33 -64.20
N ALA A 311 28.58 -12.47 -64.80
CA ALA A 311 28.21 -13.74 -65.43
C ALA A 311 29.24 -14.16 -66.49
N PRO A 312 29.42 -15.46 -66.71
CA PRO A 312 30.27 -15.94 -67.78
C PRO A 312 29.88 -15.32 -69.16
N ALA A 313 30.87 -14.96 -69.93
CA ALA A 313 30.62 -14.45 -71.30
C ALA A 313 29.92 -15.52 -72.18
N PRO A 314 28.77 -15.18 -72.76
CA PRO A 314 28.16 -16.11 -73.74
C PRO A 314 29.01 -16.29 -74.93
N GLU A 315 29.00 -17.50 -75.53
CA GLU A 315 29.71 -17.82 -76.76
C GLU A 315 28.75 -17.91 -77.96
N LYS A 316 29.16 -17.35 -79.09
CA LYS A 316 28.41 -17.40 -80.34
C LYS A 316 29.39 -17.45 -81.48
N GLU A 317 29.30 -18.55 -82.27
CA GLU A 317 30.21 -18.78 -83.41
C GLU A 317 30.19 -17.62 -84.41
N GLY A 318 31.36 -17.13 -84.77
CA GLY A 318 31.50 -16.01 -85.69
C GLY A 318 31.23 -14.63 -85.11
N TYR A 319 31.04 -14.52 -83.82
CA TYR A 319 30.82 -13.26 -83.12
C TYR A 319 31.76 -13.13 -81.93
N THR A 320 32.03 -11.89 -81.56
CA THR A 320 32.75 -11.53 -80.30
C THR A 320 31.81 -10.85 -79.37
N PHE A 321 31.76 -11.33 -78.14
CA PHE A 321 30.95 -10.69 -77.08
C PHE A 321 31.58 -9.37 -76.62
N SER A 322 30.80 -8.29 -76.57
CA SER A 322 31.26 -6.93 -76.20
C SER A 322 31.66 -6.71 -74.72
N GLY A 323 31.29 -7.65 -73.86
CA GLY A 323 31.40 -7.53 -72.44
C GLY A 323 30.06 -7.07 -71.80
N TRP A 324 30.00 -7.15 -70.51
CA TRP A 324 28.82 -6.71 -69.72
C TRP A 324 28.92 -5.22 -69.47
N GLU A 325 27.86 -4.46 -69.79
CA GLU A 325 27.71 -3.02 -69.56
C GLU A 325 26.67 -2.79 -68.41
N GLY A 326 26.97 -1.83 -67.57
CA GLY A 326 26.04 -1.46 -66.46
C GLY A 326 26.10 -2.38 -65.27
N LEU A 327 27.09 -3.29 -65.17
CA LEU A 327 27.30 -4.16 -64.04
C LEU A 327 27.84 -3.34 -62.79
N PRO A 328 27.10 -3.20 -61.69
CA PRO A 328 27.62 -2.52 -60.50
C PRO A 328 28.58 -3.42 -59.71
N GLU A 329 29.47 -2.84 -58.89
CA GLU A 329 30.37 -3.61 -58.02
C GLU A 329 29.62 -4.36 -56.95
N VAL A 330 28.55 -3.72 -56.39
CA VAL A 330 27.70 -4.26 -55.35
C VAL A 330 26.23 -4.08 -55.71
N MET A 331 25.37 -5.00 -55.23
CA MET A 331 23.94 -4.94 -55.49
C MET A 331 23.29 -3.73 -54.85
N PRO A 332 22.69 -2.80 -55.61
CA PRO A 332 21.97 -1.67 -55.09
C PRO A 332 20.59 -2.09 -54.53
N ALA A 333 19.91 -1.15 -53.84
CA ALA A 333 18.55 -1.37 -53.30
C ALA A 333 17.46 -1.29 -54.41
N LYS A 334 17.71 -1.90 -55.55
CA LYS A 334 16.77 -2.00 -56.68
C LYS A 334 17.20 -3.09 -57.65
N ASP A 335 16.28 -3.54 -58.46
CA ASP A 335 16.58 -4.46 -59.56
C ASP A 335 17.56 -3.82 -60.58
N VAL A 336 18.45 -4.63 -61.13
CA VAL A 336 19.49 -4.23 -62.05
C VAL A 336 19.37 -5.04 -63.32
N THR A 337 19.48 -4.36 -64.48
CA THR A 337 19.62 -5.00 -65.78
C THR A 337 20.99 -4.64 -66.37
N VAL A 338 21.74 -5.65 -66.71
CA VAL A 338 23.07 -5.58 -67.29
C VAL A 338 22.94 -6.01 -68.75
N SER A 339 23.54 -5.29 -69.68
CA SER A 339 23.44 -5.57 -71.08
C SER A 339 24.79 -5.97 -71.70
N GLY A 340 24.71 -6.79 -72.68
CA GLY A 340 25.84 -7.14 -73.57
C GLY A 340 25.33 -7.36 -74.95
N SER A 341 26.21 -7.30 -75.86
CA SER A 341 25.89 -7.52 -77.31
C SER A 341 26.99 -8.33 -78.01
N PHE A 342 26.61 -8.93 -79.15
CA PHE A 342 27.55 -9.57 -80.01
C PHE A 342 27.89 -8.67 -81.15
N THR A 343 29.19 -8.60 -81.46
CA THR A 343 29.72 -7.98 -82.69
C THR A 343 30.15 -9.08 -83.66
N VAL A 344 29.67 -9.01 -84.94
CA VAL A 344 30.03 -9.97 -85.95
C VAL A 344 31.53 -9.87 -86.24
N ASN A 345 32.23 -10.99 -86.25
CA ASN A 345 33.63 -11.06 -86.63
C ASN A 345 33.78 -11.00 -88.09
N SER A 346 34.91 -10.49 -88.53
CA SER A 346 35.30 -10.52 -89.95
C SER A 346 36.54 -11.40 -90.15
N TYR A 347 36.57 -12.13 -91.23
CA TYR A 347 37.60 -13.07 -91.52
C TYR A 347 38.21 -12.73 -92.87
N LYS A 348 39.44 -13.20 -93.14
CA LYS A 348 40.16 -12.97 -94.36
C LYS A 348 39.76 -13.99 -95.46
N LEU A 349 39.37 -13.50 -96.60
CA LEU A 349 39.18 -14.28 -97.85
C LEU A 349 40.31 -14.01 -98.81
N THR A 350 41.08 -15.06 -99.14
CA THR A 350 42.27 -14.97 -99.98
C THR A 350 42.04 -15.72 -101.24
N TYR A 351 42.10 -15.02 -102.35
CA TYR A 351 42.06 -15.61 -103.68
C TYR A 351 43.50 -15.87 -104.16
N VAL A 352 43.76 -17.09 -104.56
CA VAL A 352 45.10 -17.54 -105.05
C VAL A 352 45.04 -17.97 -106.49
N VAL A 353 45.94 -17.50 -107.31
CA VAL A 353 46.10 -17.86 -108.71
C VAL A 353 47.51 -18.37 -108.96
N ASP A 354 47.70 -19.58 -109.54
CA ASP A 354 48.98 -20.22 -109.75
C ASP A 354 49.90 -20.27 -108.49
N GLY A 355 49.33 -20.33 -107.28
CA GLY A 355 50.03 -20.35 -105.97
C GLY A 355 50.39 -18.98 -105.37
N GLU A 356 50.08 -17.91 -106.07
CA GLU A 356 50.33 -16.54 -105.66
C GLU A 356 49.03 -15.89 -105.25
N VAL A 357 49.08 -15.01 -104.16
CA VAL A 357 47.89 -14.26 -103.70
C VAL A 357 47.50 -13.26 -104.79
N TYR A 358 46.28 -13.44 -105.27
CA TYR A 358 45.69 -12.55 -106.29
C TYR A 358 44.94 -11.39 -105.62
N LEU A 359 44.10 -11.70 -104.58
CA LEU A 359 43.32 -10.72 -103.90
C LEU A 359 43.07 -11.17 -102.42
N GLU A 360 43.14 -10.25 -101.47
CA GLU A 360 42.69 -10.44 -100.07
C GLU A 360 41.60 -9.44 -99.74
N GLU A 361 40.56 -9.93 -99.18
CA GLU A 361 39.47 -9.07 -98.64
C GLU A 361 39.04 -9.51 -97.24
N THR A 362 38.48 -8.58 -96.45
CA THR A 362 37.92 -8.89 -95.13
C THR A 362 36.40 -8.94 -95.21
N VAL A 363 35.86 -10.09 -94.97
CA VAL A 363 34.42 -10.35 -95.11
C VAL A 363 33.81 -10.74 -93.74
N SER A 364 32.69 -10.12 -93.39
CA SER A 364 32.01 -10.44 -92.12
C SER A 364 31.41 -11.84 -92.15
N TYR A 365 31.52 -12.58 -91.02
CA TYR A 365 30.93 -13.90 -90.85
C TYR A 365 29.46 -13.94 -91.32
N GLY A 366 29.09 -15.01 -92.03
CA GLY A 366 27.74 -15.22 -92.50
C GLY A 366 27.36 -14.33 -93.71
N SER A 367 28.23 -13.37 -94.12
CA SER A 367 27.95 -12.56 -95.27
C SER A 367 28.10 -13.42 -96.54
N LYS A 368 27.22 -13.19 -97.48
CA LYS A 368 27.27 -13.86 -98.75
C LYS A 368 28.52 -13.40 -99.54
N ILE A 369 29.29 -14.35 -100.03
CA ILE A 369 30.53 -14.08 -100.81
C ILE A 369 30.16 -13.95 -102.25
N ALA A 370 30.58 -12.84 -102.90
CA ALA A 370 30.59 -12.70 -104.37
C ALA A 370 31.98 -13.09 -104.85
N ALA A 371 32.05 -13.92 -105.90
CA ALA A 371 33.32 -14.31 -106.49
C ALA A 371 34.08 -13.08 -107.00
N ALA A 372 35.40 -13.01 -106.74
CA ALA A 372 36.23 -11.97 -107.25
C ALA A 372 36.23 -12.01 -108.78
N PRO A 373 36.45 -10.88 -109.46
CA PRO A 373 36.59 -10.86 -110.93
C PRO A 373 37.65 -11.86 -111.41
N ALA A 374 37.40 -12.49 -112.55
CA ALA A 374 38.35 -13.41 -113.16
C ALA A 374 39.66 -12.67 -113.49
N PRO A 375 40.81 -13.19 -113.09
CA PRO A 375 42.10 -12.60 -113.47
C PRO A 375 42.32 -12.75 -114.94
N GLU A 376 42.91 -11.74 -115.57
CA GLU A 376 43.31 -11.78 -116.97
C GLU A 376 44.79 -12.12 -117.07
N LYS A 377 45.12 -13.09 -117.96
CA LYS A 377 46.53 -13.47 -118.36
C LYS A 377 46.61 -13.81 -119.81
N GLU A 378 47.45 -13.11 -120.49
CA GLU A 378 47.59 -13.28 -121.92
C GLU A 378 47.91 -14.74 -122.28
N GLY A 379 47.15 -15.34 -123.24
CA GLY A 379 47.29 -16.71 -123.68
C GLY A 379 46.66 -17.76 -122.71
N TYR A 380 45.92 -17.37 -121.59
CA TYR A 380 45.29 -18.28 -120.65
C TYR A 380 43.83 -18.00 -120.54
N THR A 381 43.08 -19.03 -120.19
CA THR A 381 41.69 -18.90 -119.88
C THR A 381 41.55 -19.25 -118.37
N PHE A 382 40.90 -18.40 -117.61
CA PHE A 382 40.65 -18.65 -116.16
C PHE A 382 39.60 -19.76 -116.02
N SER A 383 39.89 -20.80 -115.25
CA SER A 383 39.04 -21.98 -115.07
C SER A 383 37.87 -21.75 -114.05
N GLY A 384 38.00 -20.73 -113.22
CA GLY A 384 37.05 -20.43 -112.19
C GLY A 384 37.70 -20.52 -110.82
N TRP A 385 37.01 -20.01 -109.83
CA TRP A 385 37.40 -20.11 -108.37
C TRP A 385 36.95 -21.45 -107.84
N GLU A 386 37.83 -22.25 -107.25
CA GLU A 386 37.52 -23.49 -106.54
C GLU A 386 37.58 -23.29 -105.07
N GLY A 387 36.72 -23.98 -104.27
CA GLY A 387 36.72 -23.91 -102.82
C GLY A 387 36.06 -22.65 -102.26
N LEU A 388 35.43 -21.78 -103.09
CA LEU A 388 34.73 -20.57 -102.61
C LEU A 388 33.45 -20.95 -101.90
N PRO A 389 33.29 -20.65 -100.56
CA PRO A 389 32.04 -20.92 -99.85
C PRO A 389 30.96 -19.95 -100.28
N GLU A 390 29.65 -20.33 -100.09
CA GLU A 390 28.52 -19.42 -100.38
C GLU A 390 28.46 -18.26 -99.39
N VAL A 391 28.83 -18.52 -98.14
CA VAL A 391 28.87 -17.53 -97.07
C VAL A 391 30.19 -17.64 -96.31
N MET A 392 30.66 -16.54 -95.75
CA MET A 392 31.89 -16.49 -94.97
C MET A 392 31.81 -17.34 -93.71
N PRO A 393 32.64 -18.37 -93.59
CA PRO A 393 32.65 -19.18 -92.36
C PRO A 393 33.34 -18.45 -91.17
N ALA A 394 33.29 -19.04 -90.00
CA ALA A 394 33.95 -18.51 -88.80
C ALA A 394 35.48 -18.80 -88.80
N LYS A 395 36.14 -18.65 -89.98
CA LYS A 395 37.59 -18.82 -90.18
C LYS A 395 38.04 -18.16 -91.45
N ASP A 396 39.30 -17.91 -91.58
CA ASP A 396 39.91 -17.44 -92.83
C ASP A 396 39.82 -18.52 -93.90
N VAL A 397 39.59 -18.13 -95.11
CA VAL A 397 39.44 -18.98 -96.31
C VAL A 397 40.37 -18.56 -97.39
#